data_55f7717c1e97b64120086beedee60260
#
_entry.id   55f7717c1e97b64120086beedee60260
#
_cell.length_a   1.000
_cell.length_b   1.000
_cell.length_c   1.000
_cell.angle_alpha   90.00
_cell.angle_beta   90.00
_cell.angle_gamma   90.00
#
_symmetry.space_group_name_H-M   'P 1'
#
loop_
_entity.id
_entity.type
_entity.pdbx_description
1 polymer ?
#
loop_
_entity_poly.entity_id
_entity_poly.type
_entity_poly.pdbx_seq_one_letter_code
_entity_poly.pdbx_strand_id
1 'polypeptide(L)'
;EEKMDQMAPELLITYGGHIVSKRLKKYLRRHPPKEHWHVSPDGEVTDLYGSLTTVIEMDPFEFLEKIAGLLETRTPEYPRIWEDYCKAVPEPEFAYSEMAAVGALIKSLPEASVLHLANSSVVRYAQLYAVSPTVEVCCNRGTSGIEGSLSTAVGYAAASDKLNFVAIGDLSFFYDMNALWNANIGPNLRILLLNNGGGEIFHTLPGLDMSESSHKFITAVHKTSAKGWAEERGFLYLRAENGGQLAEV
;
A
#
# COMPACT_ATOMS: atom_id res chain seq x y z
N GLU A 1 -1.02 -20.98 17.43
CA GLU A 1 0.34 -20.69 17.96
C GLU A 1 1.37 -21.62 17.31
N GLU A 2 1.23 -22.94 17.38
CA GLU A 2 2.19 -23.93 16.86
C GLU A 2 2.55 -23.76 15.37
N LYS A 3 1.61 -23.40 14.50
CA LYS A 3 1.88 -23.09 13.08
C LYS A 3 2.66 -21.78 12.90
N MET A 4 2.47 -20.83 13.78
CA MET A 4 3.18 -19.55 13.70
C MET A 4 4.66 -19.69 14.11
N ASP A 5 4.96 -20.58 15.03
CA ASP A 5 6.34 -20.87 15.42
C ASP A 5 7.13 -21.53 14.29
N GLN A 6 6.48 -22.39 13.49
CA GLN A 6 7.09 -23.03 12.31
C GLN A 6 7.39 -22.05 11.17
N MET A 7 6.72 -20.88 11.15
CA MET A 7 6.94 -19.84 10.16
C MET A 7 8.04 -18.85 10.56
N ALA A 8 8.59 -18.98 11.77
CA ALA A 8 9.64 -18.09 12.26
C ALA A 8 10.93 -18.29 11.45
N PRO A 9 11.51 -17.20 10.91
CA PRO A 9 12.75 -17.31 10.14
C PRO A 9 13.94 -17.54 11.08
N GLU A 10 14.88 -18.39 10.71
CA GLU A 10 16.18 -18.43 11.37
C GLU A 10 17.09 -17.28 10.91
N LEU A 11 16.99 -16.92 9.63
CA LEU A 11 17.65 -15.76 9.03
C LEU A 11 16.58 -14.84 8.43
N LEU A 12 16.61 -13.57 8.84
CA LEU A 12 15.81 -12.50 8.24
C LEU A 12 16.74 -11.58 7.45
N ILE A 13 16.49 -11.44 6.16
CA ILE A 13 17.17 -10.46 5.31
C ILE A 13 16.20 -9.34 5.01
N THR A 14 16.60 -8.10 5.28
CA THR A 14 15.82 -6.91 5.01
C THR A 14 16.59 -5.94 4.11
N TYR A 15 15.84 -5.26 3.23
CA TYR A 15 16.38 -4.20 2.38
C TYR A 15 15.26 -3.22 2.01
N GLY A 16 15.62 -2.05 1.54
CA GLY A 16 14.67 -1.00 1.19
C GLY A 16 13.94 -0.39 2.40
N GLY A 17 12.76 0.16 2.14
CA GLY A 17 12.03 0.94 3.14
C GLY A 17 11.12 0.12 4.07
N HIS A 18 10.25 0.85 4.76
CA HIS A 18 9.31 0.29 5.72
C HIS A 18 8.21 -0.55 5.07
N ILE A 19 7.98 -1.77 5.57
CA ILE A 19 6.79 -2.55 5.23
C ILE A 19 5.53 -1.94 5.85
N VAL A 20 4.39 -2.07 5.17
CA VAL A 20 3.11 -1.53 5.63
C VAL A 20 2.51 -2.37 6.76
N SER A 21 2.62 -3.70 6.68
CA SER A 21 1.95 -4.64 7.59
C SER A 21 2.42 -4.52 9.05
N LYS A 22 1.58 -3.92 9.90
CA LYS A 22 1.81 -3.91 11.35
C LYS A 22 1.76 -5.32 11.96
N ARG A 23 0.98 -6.24 11.38
CA ARG A 23 0.86 -7.63 11.85
C ARG A 23 2.16 -8.39 11.64
N LEU A 24 2.76 -8.27 10.44
CA LEU A 24 4.04 -8.90 10.14
C LEU A 24 5.17 -8.33 11.01
N LYS A 25 5.22 -7.00 11.20
CA LYS A 25 6.18 -6.38 12.14
C LYS A 25 6.04 -6.93 13.56
N LYS A 26 4.80 -7.04 14.06
CA LYS A 26 4.53 -7.58 15.40
C LYS A 26 4.93 -9.06 15.49
N TYR A 27 4.67 -9.82 14.43
CA TYR A 27 5.06 -11.22 14.35
C TYR A 27 6.57 -11.39 14.43
N LEU A 28 7.35 -10.72 13.58
CA LEU A 28 8.81 -10.79 13.55
C LEU A 28 9.47 -10.30 14.86
N ARG A 29 8.86 -9.34 15.55
CA ARG A 29 9.33 -8.91 16.89
C ARG A 29 9.07 -9.95 17.98
N ARG A 30 8.02 -10.77 17.85
CA ARG A 30 7.68 -11.84 18.79
C ARG A 30 8.47 -13.11 18.55
N HIS A 31 8.87 -13.35 17.30
CA HIS A 31 9.64 -14.50 16.84
C HIS A 31 10.94 -14.00 16.20
N PRO A 32 11.87 -13.43 17.01
CA PRO A 32 13.09 -12.86 16.46
C PRO A 32 13.93 -13.97 15.82
N PRO A 33 14.51 -13.70 14.64
CA PRO A 33 15.42 -14.63 13.99
C PRO A 33 16.72 -14.78 14.78
N LYS A 34 17.49 -15.84 14.52
CA LYS A 34 18.85 -15.99 15.05
C LYS A 34 19.80 -14.96 14.46
N GLU A 35 19.60 -14.66 13.15
CA GLU A 35 20.37 -13.71 12.38
C GLU A 35 19.41 -12.75 11.66
N HIS A 36 19.67 -11.44 11.75
CA HIS A 36 18.96 -10.44 10.98
C HIS A 36 19.97 -9.56 10.24
N TRP A 37 20.00 -9.67 8.93
CA TRP A 37 20.87 -8.90 8.06
C TRP A 37 20.07 -7.78 7.37
N HIS A 38 20.58 -6.56 7.49
CA HIS A 38 20.05 -5.44 6.73
C HIS A 38 21.03 -5.08 5.60
N VAL A 39 20.51 -5.08 4.36
CA VAL A 39 21.30 -4.75 3.16
C VAL A 39 20.92 -3.35 2.72
N SER A 40 21.91 -2.46 2.69
CA SER A 40 21.74 -1.05 2.32
C SER A 40 22.96 -0.56 1.55
N PRO A 41 22.78 0.18 0.42
CA PRO A 41 23.90 0.68 -0.39
C PRO A 41 24.80 1.67 0.36
N ASP A 42 24.27 2.35 1.37
CA ASP A 42 24.95 3.36 2.18
C ASP A 42 25.31 2.88 3.60
N GLY A 43 25.08 1.60 3.91
CA GLY A 43 25.34 1.02 5.21
C GLY A 43 24.46 1.58 6.34
N GLU A 44 23.26 2.14 6.03
CA GLU A 44 22.35 2.66 7.03
C GLU A 44 21.93 1.58 8.03
N VAL A 45 21.96 1.92 9.32
CA VAL A 45 21.57 1.02 10.39
C VAL A 45 20.09 1.19 10.69
N THR A 46 19.27 0.31 10.12
CA THR A 46 17.80 0.32 10.31
C THR A 46 17.33 -0.97 10.98
N ASP A 47 16.95 -0.90 12.25
CA ASP A 47 16.38 -2.03 13.00
C ASP A 47 14.90 -1.86 13.30
N LEU A 48 14.06 -2.29 12.37
CA LEU A 48 12.60 -2.23 12.51
C LEU A 48 12.01 -3.31 13.43
N TYR A 49 12.77 -4.35 13.69
CA TYR A 49 12.27 -5.55 14.38
C TYR A 49 12.91 -5.79 15.74
N GLY A 50 13.95 -5.05 16.10
CA GLY A 50 14.68 -5.21 17.37
C GLY A 50 15.56 -6.47 17.40
N SER A 51 16.04 -6.92 16.24
CA SER A 51 16.79 -8.16 16.09
C SER A 51 18.00 -8.05 15.15
N LEU A 52 18.38 -6.85 14.74
CA LEU A 52 19.47 -6.62 13.79
C LEU A 52 20.80 -7.15 14.32
N THR A 53 21.46 -8.02 13.56
CA THR A 53 22.79 -8.59 13.87
C THR A 53 23.87 -8.08 12.93
N THR A 54 23.53 -7.81 11.66
CA THR A 54 24.52 -7.45 10.64
C THR A 54 23.98 -6.41 9.68
N VAL A 55 24.80 -5.42 9.34
CA VAL A 55 24.55 -4.49 8.24
C VAL A 55 25.52 -4.82 7.11
N ILE A 56 25.00 -4.95 5.90
CA ILE A 56 25.77 -5.25 4.70
C ILE A 56 25.66 -4.04 3.76
N GLU A 57 26.76 -3.33 3.60
CA GLU A 57 26.87 -2.20 2.67
C GLU A 57 27.06 -2.74 1.24
N MET A 58 25.95 -2.87 0.55
CA MET A 58 25.91 -3.39 -0.82
C MET A 58 24.56 -3.05 -1.45
N ASP A 59 24.53 -2.95 -2.79
CA ASP A 59 23.26 -2.91 -3.53
C ASP A 59 22.46 -4.19 -3.26
N PRO A 60 21.15 -4.10 -2.90
CA PRO A 60 20.34 -5.26 -2.58
C PRO A 60 20.22 -6.27 -3.71
N PHE A 61 20.20 -5.83 -4.96
CA PHE A 61 20.10 -6.73 -6.12
C PHE A 61 21.42 -7.51 -6.29
N GLU A 62 22.56 -6.82 -6.22
CA GLU A 62 23.87 -7.45 -6.26
C GLU A 62 24.06 -8.46 -5.11
N PHE A 63 23.59 -8.11 -3.91
CA PHE A 63 23.61 -9.02 -2.76
C PHE A 63 22.79 -10.29 -3.04
N LEU A 64 21.56 -10.14 -3.53
CA LEU A 64 20.68 -11.28 -3.82
C LEU A 64 21.23 -12.17 -4.93
N GLU A 65 21.85 -11.63 -5.97
CA GLU A 65 22.54 -12.41 -6.99
C GLU A 65 23.70 -13.24 -6.41
N LYS A 66 24.54 -12.61 -5.59
CA LYS A 66 25.67 -13.30 -4.94
C LYS A 66 25.21 -14.42 -4.02
N ILE A 67 24.23 -14.14 -3.14
CA ILE A 67 23.78 -15.16 -2.18
C ILE A 67 23.07 -16.32 -2.90
N ALA A 68 22.30 -16.03 -3.95
CA ALA A 68 21.64 -17.06 -4.74
C ALA A 68 22.63 -18.01 -5.41
N GLY A 69 23.78 -17.49 -5.84
CA GLY A 69 24.88 -18.29 -6.41
C GLY A 69 25.61 -19.18 -5.40
N LEU A 70 25.52 -18.86 -4.10
CA LEU A 70 26.15 -19.63 -3.02
C LEU A 70 25.24 -20.73 -2.44
N LEU A 71 23.94 -20.67 -2.71
CA LEU A 71 22.98 -21.64 -2.20
C LEU A 71 23.00 -22.92 -3.03
N GLU A 72 23.68 -23.95 -2.50
CA GLU A 72 23.79 -25.26 -3.14
C GLU A 72 22.51 -26.11 -3.00
N THR A 73 21.73 -25.89 -1.96
CA THR A 73 20.56 -26.73 -1.65
C THR A 73 19.32 -25.87 -1.33
N ARG A 74 18.23 -26.15 -2.02
CA ARG A 74 16.93 -25.62 -1.67
C ARG A 74 16.22 -26.60 -0.75
N THR A 75 15.94 -26.18 0.48
CA THR A 75 14.97 -26.89 1.31
C THR A 75 13.58 -26.36 0.99
N PRO A 76 12.74 -27.11 0.26
CA PRO A 76 11.42 -26.62 -0.17
C PRO A 76 10.41 -26.58 0.98
N GLU A 77 10.78 -27.01 2.18
CA GLU A 77 9.89 -27.15 3.32
C GLU A 77 9.43 -25.79 3.88
N TYR A 78 10.36 -24.88 4.16
CA TYR A 78 10.05 -23.57 4.73
C TYR A 78 9.19 -22.69 3.79
N PRO A 79 9.51 -22.52 2.50
CA PRO A 79 8.64 -21.82 1.56
C PRO A 79 7.25 -22.45 1.46
N ARG A 80 7.12 -23.77 1.48
CA ARG A 80 5.82 -24.46 1.42
C ARG A 80 4.94 -24.14 2.62
N ILE A 81 5.49 -24.03 3.82
CA ILE A 81 4.72 -23.64 5.01
C ILE A 81 4.07 -22.27 4.80
N TRP A 82 4.81 -21.30 4.27
CA TRP A 82 4.29 -19.97 3.95
C TRP A 82 3.28 -19.99 2.81
N GLU A 83 3.55 -20.73 1.74
CA GLU A 83 2.64 -20.86 0.62
C GLU A 83 1.31 -21.49 1.04
N ASP A 84 1.36 -22.57 1.79
CA ASP A 84 0.16 -23.28 2.27
C ASP A 84 -0.65 -22.40 3.23
N TYR A 85 0.04 -21.63 4.08
CA TYR A 85 -0.62 -20.66 4.94
C TYR A 85 -1.31 -19.56 4.11
N CYS A 86 -0.62 -18.97 3.15
CA CYS A 86 -1.17 -17.92 2.29
C CYS A 86 -2.35 -18.44 1.45
N LYS A 87 -2.26 -19.66 0.89
CA LYS A 87 -3.35 -20.29 0.14
C LYS A 87 -4.57 -20.60 1.01
N ALA A 88 -4.36 -20.86 2.30
CA ALA A 88 -5.46 -21.15 3.24
C ALA A 88 -6.18 -19.88 3.73
N VAL A 89 -5.62 -18.68 3.51
CA VAL A 89 -6.28 -17.41 3.84
C VAL A 89 -7.38 -17.15 2.81
N PRO A 90 -8.66 -17.13 3.21
CA PRO A 90 -9.74 -16.85 2.28
C PRO A 90 -9.66 -15.40 1.79
N GLU A 91 -10.05 -15.19 0.55
CA GLU A 91 -10.22 -13.82 0.07
C GLU A 91 -11.34 -13.14 0.88
N PRO A 92 -11.11 -11.91 1.39
CA PRO A 92 -12.10 -11.26 2.23
C PRO A 92 -13.29 -10.78 1.40
N GLU A 93 -14.49 -11.02 1.93
CA GLU A 93 -15.72 -10.45 1.42
C GLU A 93 -16.22 -9.37 2.39
N PHE A 94 -16.47 -8.19 1.87
CA PHE A 94 -16.98 -7.06 2.64
C PHE A 94 -18.31 -6.58 2.05
N ALA A 95 -19.24 -6.21 2.92
CA ALA A 95 -20.34 -5.32 2.53
C ALA A 95 -19.78 -4.04 1.92
N TYR A 96 -20.63 -3.25 1.28
CA TYR A 96 -20.22 -1.96 0.70
C TYR A 96 -19.42 -1.14 1.73
N SER A 97 -18.19 -0.84 1.38
CA SER A 97 -17.20 -0.16 2.23
C SER A 97 -16.02 0.27 1.37
N GLU A 98 -15.11 1.07 1.94
CA GLU A 98 -13.86 1.42 1.28
C GLU A 98 -12.99 0.17 0.96
N MET A 99 -13.00 -0.82 1.86
CA MET A 99 -12.31 -2.09 1.62
C MET A 99 -12.87 -2.81 0.40
N ALA A 100 -14.21 -2.86 0.28
CA ALA A 100 -14.88 -3.43 -0.89
C ALA A 100 -14.55 -2.65 -2.17
N ALA A 101 -14.53 -1.31 -2.13
CA ALA A 101 -14.22 -0.47 -3.27
C ALA A 101 -12.76 -0.67 -3.75
N VAL A 102 -11.80 -0.74 -2.84
CA VAL A 102 -10.40 -1.04 -3.19
C VAL A 102 -10.27 -2.46 -3.76
N GLY A 103 -10.98 -3.43 -3.20
CA GLY A 103 -11.02 -4.79 -3.73
C GLY A 103 -11.60 -4.87 -5.13
N ALA A 104 -12.71 -4.15 -5.40
CA ALA A 104 -13.31 -4.07 -6.72
C ALA A 104 -12.34 -3.47 -7.74
N LEU A 105 -11.66 -2.37 -7.38
CA LEU A 105 -10.62 -1.79 -8.22
C LEU A 105 -9.52 -2.82 -8.54
N ILE A 106 -8.94 -3.47 -7.52
CA ILE A 106 -7.82 -4.41 -7.72
C ILE A 106 -8.23 -5.57 -8.63
N LYS A 107 -9.44 -6.09 -8.48
CA LYS A 107 -9.98 -7.17 -9.31
C LYS A 107 -10.24 -6.75 -10.77
N SER A 108 -10.50 -5.47 -11.00
CA SER A 108 -10.79 -4.94 -12.34
C SER A 108 -9.56 -4.42 -13.08
N LEU A 109 -8.38 -4.41 -12.46
CA LEU A 109 -7.16 -3.91 -13.08
C LEU A 109 -6.79 -4.72 -14.32
N PRO A 110 -6.59 -4.07 -15.49
CA PRO A 110 -6.06 -4.73 -16.66
C PRO A 110 -4.62 -5.22 -16.44
N GLU A 111 -4.23 -6.26 -17.17
CA GLU A 111 -2.83 -6.69 -17.18
C GLU A 111 -1.90 -5.56 -17.65
N ALA A 112 -0.68 -5.56 -17.15
CA ALA A 112 0.36 -4.58 -17.46
C ALA A 112 -0.02 -3.12 -17.13
N SER A 113 -1.03 -2.90 -16.29
CA SER A 113 -1.38 -1.57 -15.78
C SER A 113 -0.51 -1.17 -14.57
N VAL A 114 -0.69 0.06 -14.10
CA VAL A 114 0.01 0.62 -12.92
C VAL A 114 -1.03 1.00 -11.87
N LEU A 115 -0.83 0.55 -10.64
CA LEU A 115 -1.65 0.90 -9.48
C LEU A 115 -0.86 1.80 -8.54
N HIS A 116 -1.30 3.04 -8.39
CA HIS A 116 -0.77 3.99 -7.42
C HIS A 116 -1.62 3.97 -6.16
N LEU A 117 -1.01 3.65 -5.03
CA LEU A 117 -1.67 3.58 -3.73
C LEU A 117 -1.28 4.78 -2.87
N ALA A 118 -2.24 5.61 -2.54
CA ALA A 118 -2.01 6.65 -1.55
C ALA A 118 -1.85 6.05 -0.14
N ASN A 119 -1.20 6.80 0.72
CA ASN A 119 -0.96 6.40 2.10
C ASN A 119 -2.24 6.38 2.96
N SER A 120 -2.13 6.10 4.24
CA SER A 120 -3.18 5.95 5.23
C SER A 120 -3.99 4.65 5.03
N SER A 121 -5.31 4.72 4.94
CA SER A 121 -6.19 3.55 4.87
C SER A 121 -6.05 2.80 3.55
N VAL A 122 -5.92 3.51 2.43
CA VAL A 122 -5.89 2.93 1.07
C VAL A 122 -4.84 1.82 0.92
N VAL A 123 -3.57 2.14 1.21
CA VAL A 123 -2.49 1.15 1.10
C VAL A 123 -2.66 -0.03 2.07
N ARG A 124 -3.43 0.13 3.15
CA ARG A 124 -3.74 -0.95 4.10
C ARG A 124 -4.85 -1.84 3.59
N TYR A 125 -5.87 -1.26 2.96
CA TYR A 125 -6.95 -2.03 2.33
C TYR A 125 -6.43 -2.84 1.15
N ALA A 126 -5.53 -2.27 0.35
CA ALA A 126 -4.91 -2.98 -0.77
C ALA A 126 -4.17 -4.27 -0.34
N GLN A 127 -3.60 -4.31 0.88
CA GLN A 127 -2.95 -5.51 1.40
C GLN A 127 -3.89 -6.69 1.67
N LEU A 128 -5.20 -6.48 1.61
CA LEU A 128 -6.20 -7.53 1.82
C LEU A 128 -6.45 -8.36 0.55
N TYR A 129 -5.95 -7.91 -0.59
CA TYR A 129 -6.23 -8.50 -1.90
C TYR A 129 -4.94 -8.84 -2.63
N ALA A 130 -4.98 -9.92 -3.40
CA ALA A 130 -3.89 -10.27 -4.29
C ALA A 130 -3.91 -9.35 -5.52
N VAL A 131 -2.78 -8.72 -5.81
CA VAL A 131 -2.57 -7.94 -7.04
C VAL A 131 -1.91 -8.84 -8.07
N SER A 132 -2.37 -8.80 -9.32
CA SER A 132 -1.74 -9.54 -10.41
C SER A 132 -0.24 -9.20 -10.51
N PRO A 133 0.66 -10.18 -10.70
CA PRO A 133 2.09 -9.93 -10.87
C PRO A 133 2.42 -9.11 -12.12
N THR A 134 1.48 -8.95 -13.06
CA THR A 134 1.65 -8.09 -14.23
C THR A 134 1.37 -6.62 -13.95
N VAL A 135 0.74 -6.29 -12.81
CA VAL A 135 0.43 -4.93 -12.39
C VAL A 135 1.60 -4.36 -11.58
N GLU A 136 2.11 -3.23 -12.02
CA GLU A 136 3.12 -2.49 -11.28
C GLU A 136 2.46 -1.70 -10.15
N VAL A 137 2.98 -1.81 -8.91
CA VAL A 137 2.41 -1.12 -7.76
C VAL A 137 3.36 -0.04 -7.26
N CYS A 138 2.88 1.20 -7.22
CA CYS A 138 3.62 2.37 -6.76
C CYS A 138 2.98 2.94 -5.48
N CYS A 139 3.81 3.35 -4.52
CA CYS A 139 3.36 4.00 -3.30
C CYS A 139 4.46 4.88 -2.69
N ASN A 140 4.13 6.09 -2.26
CA ASN A 140 5.06 7.02 -1.62
C ASN A 140 5.31 6.62 -0.16
N ARG A 141 6.19 5.65 0.08
CA ARG A 141 6.42 5.06 1.41
C ARG A 141 7.59 5.63 2.20
N GLY A 142 8.34 6.60 1.69
CA GLY A 142 9.47 7.22 2.40
C GLY A 142 9.05 7.75 3.77
N THR A 143 8.39 8.91 3.80
CA THR A 143 7.84 9.52 5.03
C THR A 143 6.39 9.12 5.30
N SER A 144 5.71 8.48 4.34
CA SER A 144 4.31 8.04 4.42
C SER A 144 3.32 9.20 4.61
N GLY A 145 3.62 10.39 4.08
CA GLY A 145 2.73 11.53 4.03
C GLY A 145 1.48 11.27 3.19
N ILE A 146 0.44 12.05 3.40
CA ILE A 146 -0.82 11.93 2.62
C ILE A 146 -0.86 12.87 1.42
N GLU A 147 0.05 13.83 1.34
CA GLU A 147 0.28 14.73 0.21
C GLU A 147 1.20 14.08 -0.85
N GLY A 148 1.19 14.62 -2.07
CA GLY A 148 2.10 14.25 -3.15
C GLY A 148 1.80 12.93 -3.87
N SER A 149 0.86 12.13 -3.39
CA SER A 149 0.53 10.83 -4.00
C SER A 149 -0.12 11.00 -5.38
N LEU A 150 -1.00 11.99 -5.53
CA LEU A 150 -1.68 12.28 -6.79
C LEU A 150 -0.70 12.89 -7.80
N SER A 151 0.13 13.84 -7.36
CA SER A 151 1.17 14.47 -8.20
C SER A 151 2.16 13.46 -8.73
N THR A 152 2.59 12.51 -7.90
CA THR A 152 3.48 11.41 -8.32
C THR A 152 2.81 10.54 -9.39
N ALA A 153 1.54 10.16 -9.19
CA ALA A 153 0.79 9.36 -10.13
C ALA A 153 0.56 10.09 -11.46
N VAL A 154 0.25 11.39 -11.43
CA VAL A 154 0.11 12.24 -12.62
C VAL A 154 1.43 12.30 -13.39
N GLY A 155 2.55 12.53 -12.70
CA GLY A 155 3.87 12.57 -13.32
C GLY A 155 4.25 11.23 -13.97
N TYR A 156 3.96 10.12 -13.29
CA TYR A 156 4.18 8.78 -13.85
C TYR A 156 3.30 8.53 -15.08
N ALA A 157 2.01 8.86 -15.00
CA ALA A 157 1.07 8.68 -16.11
C ALA A 157 1.45 9.50 -17.35
N ALA A 158 1.97 10.73 -17.13
CA ALA A 158 2.46 11.59 -18.23
C ALA A 158 3.70 11.02 -18.93
N ALA A 159 4.49 10.18 -18.25
CA ALA A 159 5.71 9.56 -18.78
C ALA A 159 5.50 8.08 -19.19
N SER A 160 4.27 7.58 -19.18
CA SER A 160 3.93 6.17 -19.40
C SER A 160 2.78 6.00 -20.36
N ASP A 161 2.88 5.02 -21.24
CA ASP A 161 1.78 4.59 -22.14
C ASP A 161 0.81 3.61 -21.46
N LYS A 162 1.12 3.14 -20.24
CA LYS A 162 0.28 2.21 -19.51
C LYS A 162 -0.97 2.90 -18.96
N LEU A 163 -2.03 2.14 -18.70
CA LEU A 163 -3.14 2.61 -17.89
C LEU A 163 -2.70 2.75 -16.42
N ASN A 164 -2.97 3.91 -15.85
CA ASN A 164 -2.62 4.25 -14.48
C ASN A 164 -3.88 4.40 -13.64
N PHE A 165 -3.95 3.67 -12.56
CA PHE A 165 -5.04 3.68 -11.59
C PHE A 165 -4.54 4.23 -10.27
N VAL A 166 -5.24 5.21 -9.72
CA VAL A 166 -4.90 5.84 -8.43
C VAL A 166 -5.99 5.50 -7.43
N ALA A 167 -5.66 4.84 -6.35
CA ALA A 167 -6.54 4.71 -5.20
C ALA A 167 -6.10 5.71 -4.12
N ILE A 168 -6.99 6.63 -3.74
CA ILE A 168 -6.65 7.78 -2.88
C ILE A 168 -7.81 8.13 -1.95
N GLY A 169 -7.49 8.49 -0.71
CA GLY A 169 -8.47 9.06 0.23
C GLY A 169 -8.73 10.55 -0.04
N ASP A 170 -9.82 11.05 0.50
CA ASP A 170 -10.28 12.43 0.29
C ASP A 170 -9.30 13.50 0.77
N LEU A 171 -8.80 13.41 1.99
CA LEU A 171 -7.82 14.38 2.48
C LEU A 171 -6.56 14.39 1.62
N SER A 172 -6.05 13.21 1.24
CA SER A 172 -4.89 13.09 0.37
C SER A 172 -5.17 13.70 -1.01
N PHE A 173 -6.36 13.49 -1.56
CA PHE A 173 -6.78 14.08 -2.82
C PHE A 173 -6.86 15.60 -2.73
N PHE A 174 -7.55 16.15 -1.71
CA PHE A 174 -7.73 17.61 -1.59
C PHE A 174 -6.44 18.36 -1.26
N TYR A 175 -5.49 17.75 -0.54
CA TYR A 175 -4.16 18.31 -0.33
C TYR A 175 -3.36 18.43 -1.64
N ASP A 176 -3.61 17.57 -2.62
CA ASP A 176 -2.82 17.44 -3.86
C ASP A 176 -3.66 17.61 -5.13
N MET A 177 -4.91 18.09 -5.02
CA MET A 177 -5.84 18.23 -6.15
C MET A 177 -5.36 19.14 -7.27
N ASN A 178 -4.45 20.07 -6.94
CA ASN A 178 -3.79 20.92 -7.91
C ASN A 178 -2.91 20.16 -8.90
N ALA A 179 -2.55 18.91 -8.63
CA ALA A 179 -1.88 18.05 -9.61
C ALA A 179 -2.68 17.89 -10.92
N LEU A 180 -4.00 18.09 -10.88
CA LEU A 180 -4.89 17.87 -12.02
C LEU A 180 -5.14 19.13 -12.89
N TRP A 181 -4.59 20.28 -12.56
CA TRP A 181 -4.86 21.51 -13.33
C TRP A 181 -3.98 21.69 -14.57
N ASN A 182 -2.88 20.96 -14.66
CA ASN A 182 -1.89 21.11 -15.72
C ASN A 182 -2.29 20.39 -17.02
N ALA A 183 -1.58 20.69 -18.11
CA ALA A 183 -1.86 20.18 -19.44
C ALA A 183 -1.32 18.75 -19.70
N ASN A 184 -0.66 18.11 -18.71
CA ASN A 184 -0.03 16.81 -18.88
C ASN A 184 -0.94 15.63 -18.47
N ILE A 185 -2.22 15.91 -18.22
CA ILE A 185 -3.21 14.88 -17.88
C ILE A 185 -3.62 14.16 -19.16
N GLY A 186 -3.26 12.88 -19.27
CA GLY A 186 -3.60 12.01 -20.38
C GLY A 186 -4.87 11.17 -20.14
N PRO A 187 -5.40 10.54 -21.20
CA PRO A 187 -6.57 9.67 -21.09
C PRO A 187 -6.27 8.33 -20.40
N ASN A 188 -5.03 8.10 -20.02
CA ASN A 188 -4.55 6.89 -19.36
C ASN A 188 -4.61 6.94 -17.83
N LEU A 189 -5.19 8.00 -17.22
CA LEU A 189 -5.32 8.16 -15.78
C LEU A 189 -6.75 7.85 -15.31
N ARG A 190 -6.87 7.03 -14.27
CA ARG A 190 -8.12 6.68 -13.57
C ARG A 190 -7.94 6.89 -12.07
N ILE A 191 -8.93 7.44 -11.39
CA ILE A 191 -8.84 7.78 -9.97
C ILE A 191 -10.04 7.17 -9.23
N LEU A 192 -9.77 6.26 -8.29
CA LEU A 192 -10.72 5.86 -7.27
C LEU A 192 -10.51 6.76 -6.04
N LEU A 193 -11.45 7.66 -5.81
CA LEU A 193 -11.47 8.54 -4.65
C LEU A 193 -12.37 7.95 -3.56
N LEU A 194 -11.79 7.60 -2.43
CA LEU A 194 -12.50 7.19 -1.23
C LEU A 194 -12.83 8.45 -0.42
N ASN A 195 -14.06 8.96 -0.58
CA ASN A 195 -14.53 10.19 0.08
C ASN A 195 -15.44 9.84 1.26
N ASN A 196 -14.83 9.60 2.42
CA ASN A 196 -15.53 9.28 3.68
C ASN A 196 -15.77 10.52 4.56
N GLY A 197 -15.28 11.69 4.14
CA GLY A 197 -15.47 12.97 4.81
C GLY A 197 -14.44 13.28 5.90
N GLY A 198 -13.25 12.66 5.86
CA GLY A 198 -12.17 13.00 6.78
C GLY A 198 -11.15 11.90 7.04
N GLY A 199 -10.34 12.06 8.07
CA GLY A 199 -9.31 11.11 8.47
C GLY A 199 -9.85 9.96 9.33
N GLU A 200 -10.68 9.09 8.77
CA GLU A 200 -11.33 7.99 9.46
C GLU A 200 -10.37 7.01 10.16
N ILE A 201 -9.13 6.92 9.70
CA ILE A 201 -8.12 6.07 10.35
C ILE A 201 -7.89 6.45 11.83
N PHE A 202 -8.10 7.71 12.19
CA PHE A 202 -7.90 8.19 13.56
C PHE A 202 -8.93 7.61 14.54
N HIS A 203 -10.13 7.24 14.08
CA HIS A 203 -11.14 6.57 14.90
C HIS A 203 -10.72 5.16 15.35
N THR A 204 -9.74 4.56 14.69
CA THR A 204 -9.24 3.21 15.00
C THR A 204 -7.96 3.21 15.82
N LEU A 205 -7.40 4.40 16.14
CA LEU A 205 -6.15 4.49 16.91
C LEU A 205 -6.42 4.40 18.40
N PRO A 206 -5.78 3.47 19.13
CA PRO A 206 -5.91 3.38 20.57
C PRO A 206 -5.40 4.66 21.26
N GLY A 207 -6.16 5.15 22.25
CA GLY A 207 -5.73 6.26 23.09
C GLY A 207 -5.96 7.65 22.49
N LEU A 208 -6.58 7.76 21.32
CA LEU A 208 -7.04 9.04 20.79
C LEU A 208 -8.44 9.33 21.32
N ASP A 209 -8.58 10.41 22.09
CA ASP A 209 -9.88 10.92 22.48
C ASP A 209 -10.59 11.57 21.28
N MET A 210 -11.80 11.12 20.97
CA MET A 210 -12.62 11.62 19.86
C MET A 210 -13.50 12.80 20.32
N SER A 211 -12.91 13.77 20.97
CA SER A 211 -13.55 15.05 21.34
C SER A 211 -13.92 15.87 20.08
N GLU A 212 -14.74 16.91 20.28
CA GLU A 212 -15.07 17.86 19.19
C GLU A 212 -13.83 18.48 18.56
N SER A 213 -12.83 18.80 19.37
CA SER A 213 -11.54 19.30 18.90
C SER A 213 -10.80 18.27 18.04
N SER A 214 -10.82 17.00 18.43
CA SER A 214 -10.21 15.91 17.65
C SER A 214 -10.91 15.74 16.31
N HIS A 215 -12.23 15.79 16.26
CA HIS A 215 -12.98 15.75 15.00
C HIS A 215 -12.61 16.91 14.08
N LYS A 216 -12.49 18.12 14.62
CA LYS A 216 -12.19 19.33 13.86
C LYS A 216 -10.76 19.38 13.35
N PHE A 217 -9.78 19.07 14.19
CA PHE A 217 -8.37 19.37 13.91
C PHE A 217 -7.52 18.13 13.57
N ILE A 218 -7.93 16.94 13.99
CA ILE A 218 -7.20 15.70 13.74
C ILE A 218 -7.85 14.94 12.59
N THR A 219 -9.13 14.62 12.68
CA THR A 219 -9.85 13.92 11.61
C THR A 219 -10.20 14.85 10.45
N ALA A 220 -10.17 16.18 10.68
CA ALA A 220 -10.46 17.18 9.64
C ALA A 220 -11.77 16.91 8.89
N VAL A 221 -12.85 16.64 9.65
CA VAL A 221 -14.16 16.30 9.08
C VAL A 221 -14.66 17.35 8.08
N HIS A 222 -15.13 16.93 6.91
CA HIS A 222 -15.59 17.80 5.85
C HIS A 222 -16.78 17.21 5.08
N LYS A 223 -17.39 18.02 4.22
CA LYS A 223 -18.47 17.63 3.28
C LYS A 223 -18.11 17.98 1.83
N THR A 224 -16.83 18.10 1.53
CA THR A 224 -16.34 18.54 0.23
C THR A 224 -16.51 17.42 -0.81
N SER A 225 -16.97 17.81 -2.00
CA SER A 225 -17.08 16.91 -3.16
C SER A 225 -16.00 17.26 -4.19
N ALA A 226 -15.39 16.24 -4.77
CA ALA A 226 -14.46 16.42 -5.87
C ALA A 226 -15.15 16.62 -7.24
N LYS A 227 -16.49 16.48 -7.31
CA LYS A 227 -17.24 16.46 -8.57
C LYS A 227 -16.93 17.67 -9.44
N GLY A 228 -17.13 18.87 -8.93
CA GLY A 228 -16.94 20.11 -9.71
C GLY A 228 -15.51 20.27 -10.24
N TRP A 229 -14.53 19.89 -9.45
CA TRP A 229 -13.12 19.91 -9.87
C TRP A 229 -12.82 18.87 -10.95
N ALA A 230 -13.31 17.65 -10.78
CA ALA A 230 -13.12 16.57 -11.74
C ALA A 230 -13.74 16.91 -13.11
N GLU A 231 -14.99 17.38 -13.12
CA GLU A 231 -15.70 17.77 -14.34
C GLU A 231 -15.04 18.96 -15.03
N GLU A 232 -14.59 20.00 -14.28
CA GLU A 232 -13.88 21.14 -14.83
C GLU A 232 -12.53 20.74 -15.46
N ARG A 233 -11.89 19.70 -14.96
CA ARG A 233 -10.62 19.15 -15.51
C ARG A 233 -10.85 18.12 -16.61
N GLY A 234 -12.09 17.90 -17.05
CA GLY A 234 -12.43 17.02 -18.15
C GLY A 234 -12.53 15.53 -17.80
N PHE A 235 -12.56 15.19 -16.51
CA PHE A 235 -12.80 13.81 -16.08
C PHE A 235 -14.29 13.45 -16.16
N LEU A 236 -14.57 12.21 -16.57
CA LEU A 236 -15.87 11.61 -16.34
C LEU A 236 -15.98 11.31 -14.84
N TYR A 237 -16.89 11.99 -14.16
CA TYR A 237 -17.13 11.78 -12.74
C TYR A 237 -18.27 10.78 -12.53
N LEU A 238 -17.97 9.69 -11.83
CA LEU A 238 -18.93 8.68 -11.42
C LEU A 238 -18.99 8.63 -9.89
N ARG A 239 -20.15 8.27 -9.33
CA ARG A 239 -20.35 8.18 -7.88
C ARG A 239 -21.08 6.89 -7.53
N ALA A 240 -20.53 6.16 -6.57
CA ALA A 240 -21.16 5.00 -5.99
C ALA A 240 -21.40 5.24 -4.48
N GLU A 241 -22.61 4.97 -4.01
CA GLU A 241 -23.05 5.09 -2.61
C GLU A 241 -23.52 3.76 -2.02
N ASN A 242 -23.49 2.70 -2.83
CA ASN A 242 -23.84 1.35 -2.42
C ASN A 242 -23.18 0.32 -3.34
N GLY A 243 -23.28 -0.97 -2.97
CA GLY A 243 -22.62 -2.05 -3.69
C GLY A 243 -23.13 -2.25 -5.13
N GLY A 244 -24.41 -1.99 -5.41
CA GLY A 244 -24.96 -2.07 -6.75
C GLY A 244 -24.33 -1.01 -7.68
N GLN A 245 -24.28 0.23 -7.23
CA GLN A 245 -23.64 1.32 -7.98
C GLN A 245 -22.13 1.10 -8.15
N LEU A 246 -21.46 0.53 -7.14
CA LEU A 246 -20.03 0.22 -7.25
C LEU A 246 -19.76 -0.81 -8.34
N ALA A 247 -20.67 -1.72 -8.59
CA ALA A 247 -20.51 -2.73 -9.65
C ALA A 247 -20.77 -2.18 -11.06
N GLU A 248 -21.40 -1.00 -11.17
CA GLU A 248 -21.73 -0.34 -12.45
C GLU A 248 -20.66 0.66 -12.91
N VAL A 249 -19.78 1.07 -12.02
CA VAL A 249 -18.74 2.09 -12.30
C VAL A 249 -17.37 1.45 -12.45
#